data_71c7351365314f05b9e796497966b578
#
_entry.id   71c7351365314f05b9e796497966b578
#
_cell.length_a   1.000
_cell.length_b   1.000
_cell.length_c   1.000
_cell.angle_alpha   90.00
_cell.angle_beta   90.00
_cell.angle_gamma   90.00
#
_symmetry.space_group_name_H-M   'P 1'
#
loop_
_entity.id
_entity.type
_entity.pdbx_description
1 polymer ?
#
loop_
_entity_poly.entity_id
_entity_poly.type
_entity_poly.pdbx_seq_one_letter_code
_entity_poly.pdbx_strand_id
1 'polypeptide(L)'
;MRDFTYVDDIVEGILRVMTCAPAAASAPEGASAPHRVYNIGNSQPVKLLDFVRTLQQELIREELLPQDHDLAAHTELLPMQPGDVLATYADTSPLERDFGFRPATPLCEGLRRFARWYRAFYGPQS
;
A
#
# COMPACT_ATOMS: atom_id res chain seq x y z
N MET A 1 -8.56 0.41 -10.82
CA MET A 1 -8.24 -0.32 -9.57
C MET A 1 -6.79 -0.07 -9.20
N ARG A 2 -6.46 -0.02 -7.90
CA ARG A 2 -5.08 0.16 -7.41
C ARG A 2 -4.77 -0.86 -6.33
N ASP A 3 -3.55 -1.38 -6.35
CA ASP A 3 -3.02 -2.26 -5.30
C ASP A 3 -2.39 -1.35 -4.23
N PHE A 4 -3.15 -1.10 -3.15
CA PHE A 4 -2.71 -0.29 -2.03
C PHE A 4 -1.98 -1.17 -1.03
N THR A 5 -0.78 -0.76 -0.64
CA THR A 5 0.06 -1.50 0.29
C THR A 5 0.34 -0.63 1.52
N TYR A 6 0.19 -1.20 2.70
CA TYR A 6 0.46 -0.49 3.94
C TYR A 6 1.96 -0.34 4.16
N VAL A 7 2.37 0.80 4.71
CA VAL A 7 3.80 1.16 4.84
C VAL A 7 4.60 0.18 5.69
N ASP A 8 4.03 -0.37 6.77
CA ASP A 8 4.74 -1.35 7.61
C ASP A 8 5.01 -2.66 6.87
N ASP A 9 4.10 -3.08 5.98
CA ASP A 9 4.32 -4.24 5.13
C ASP A 9 5.47 -3.99 4.13
N ILE A 10 5.60 -2.76 3.63
CA ILE A 10 6.74 -2.38 2.77
C ILE A 10 8.04 -2.43 3.55
N VAL A 11 8.06 -1.84 4.76
CA VAL A 11 9.25 -1.82 5.62
C VAL A 11 9.68 -3.23 6.00
N GLU A 12 8.74 -4.09 6.40
CA GLU A 12 9.02 -5.49 6.74
C GLU A 12 9.59 -6.25 5.52
N GLY A 13 8.99 -6.07 4.34
CA GLY A 13 9.50 -6.66 3.10
C GLY A 13 10.93 -6.22 2.78
N ILE A 14 11.23 -4.94 2.91
CA ILE A 14 12.59 -4.40 2.72
C ILE A 14 13.57 -5.02 3.72
N LEU A 15 13.22 -5.06 5.01
CA LEU A 15 14.10 -5.63 6.05
C LEU A 15 14.42 -7.09 5.77
N ARG A 16 13.45 -7.90 5.33
CA ARG A 16 13.69 -9.30 4.98
C ARG A 16 14.62 -9.45 3.77
N VAL A 17 14.42 -8.64 2.74
CA VAL A 17 15.28 -8.67 1.54
C VAL A 17 16.70 -8.22 1.88
N MET A 18 16.88 -7.22 2.74
CA MET A 18 18.20 -6.71 3.16
C MET A 18 19.04 -7.73 3.93
N THR A 19 18.41 -8.66 4.62
CA THR A 19 19.12 -9.68 5.42
C THR A 19 19.63 -10.86 4.61
N CYS A 20 19.26 -11.00 3.34
CA CYS A 20 19.61 -12.12 2.47
C CYS A 20 20.15 -11.64 1.12
N ALA A 21 21.46 -11.59 0.98
CA ALA A 21 22.08 -11.31 -0.31
C ALA A 21 21.78 -12.43 -1.33
N PRO A 22 21.51 -12.11 -2.62
CA PRO A 22 21.35 -13.12 -3.65
C PRO A 22 22.64 -13.95 -3.81
N ALA A 23 22.48 -15.27 -3.99
CA ALA A 23 23.63 -16.12 -4.26
C ALA A 23 24.23 -15.81 -5.65
N ALA A 24 25.54 -16.00 -5.80
CA ALA A 24 26.23 -15.80 -7.08
C ALA A 24 25.60 -16.62 -8.24
N ALA A 25 25.07 -17.80 -7.95
CA ALA A 25 24.37 -18.66 -8.92
C ALA A 25 23.04 -18.07 -9.45
N SER A 26 22.51 -17.02 -8.81
CA SER A 26 21.29 -16.34 -9.28
C SER A 26 21.58 -15.08 -10.10
N ALA A 27 22.86 -14.79 -10.38
CA ALA A 27 23.21 -13.69 -11.26
C ALA A 27 22.84 -14.04 -12.73
N PRO A 28 22.28 -13.11 -13.49
CA PRO A 28 22.14 -13.27 -14.92
C PRO A 28 23.50 -13.52 -15.58
N GLU A 29 23.51 -14.28 -16.67
CA GLU A 29 24.73 -14.56 -17.42
C GLU A 29 25.37 -13.25 -17.89
N GLY A 30 26.66 -13.05 -17.57
CA GLY A 30 27.39 -11.81 -17.88
C GLY A 30 27.22 -10.66 -16.86
N ALA A 31 26.46 -10.83 -15.77
CA ALA A 31 26.34 -9.83 -14.74
C ALA A 31 27.60 -9.78 -13.84
N SER A 32 28.07 -8.55 -13.55
CA SER A 32 29.24 -8.33 -12.68
C SER A 32 28.97 -8.61 -11.18
N ALA A 33 27.71 -8.60 -10.78
CA ALA A 33 27.28 -8.87 -9.41
C ALA A 33 25.92 -9.57 -9.39
N PRO A 34 25.65 -10.47 -8.43
CA PRO A 34 24.34 -11.08 -8.27
C PRO A 34 23.30 -10.01 -7.89
N HIS A 35 22.17 -9.97 -8.61
CA HIS A 35 21.06 -9.10 -8.27
C HIS A 35 19.73 -9.82 -8.52
N ARG A 36 18.71 -9.45 -7.76
CA ARG A 36 17.35 -9.94 -7.94
C ARG A 36 16.34 -8.85 -7.61
N VAL A 37 15.29 -8.75 -8.41
CA VAL A 37 14.23 -7.77 -8.22
C VAL A 37 13.03 -8.46 -7.58
N TYR A 38 12.43 -7.82 -6.58
CA TYR A 38 11.22 -8.26 -5.91
C TYR A 38 10.17 -7.16 -5.92
N ASN A 39 8.92 -7.54 -6.21
CA ASN A 39 7.78 -6.66 -5.99
C ASN A 39 7.32 -6.82 -4.55
N ILE A 40 7.01 -5.70 -3.91
CA ILE A 40 6.35 -5.66 -2.60
C ILE A 40 5.01 -4.98 -2.80
N GLY A 41 3.92 -5.72 -2.65
CA GLY A 41 2.56 -5.24 -2.86
C GLY A 41 1.55 -6.13 -2.15
N ASN A 42 0.34 -5.62 -1.92
CA ASN A 42 -0.70 -6.39 -1.22
C ASN A 42 -1.37 -7.44 -2.12
N SER A 43 -1.19 -7.35 -3.44
CA SER A 43 -1.79 -8.25 -4.45
C SER A 43 -3.34 -8.31 -4.36
N GLN A 44 -3.98 -7.25 -3.88
CA GLN A 44 -5.42 -7.12 -3.72
C GLN A 44 -5.92 -5.77 -4.26
N PRO A 45 -6.06 -5.64 -5.59
CA PRO A 45 -6.49 -4.38 -6.20
C PRO A 45 -7.88 -3.94 -5.75
N VAL A 46 -8.01 -2.71 -5.27
CA VAL A 46 -9.24 -2.09 -4.79
C VAL A 46 -9.69 -0.99 -5.75
N LYS A 47 -11.00 -0.79 -5.89
CA LYS A 47 -11.55 0.35 -6.63
C LYS A 47 -11.25 1.65 -5.88
N LEU A 48 -10.91 2.71 -6.61
CA LEU A 48 -10.57 4.00 -6.00
C LEU A 48 -11.71 4.56 -5.12
N LEU A 49 -12.96 4.44 -5.58
CA LEU A 49 -14.11 4.92 -4.79
C LEU A 49 -14.33 4.11 -3.50
N ASP A 50 -13.96 2.83 -3.48
CA ASP A 50 -14.04 2.02 -2.27
C ASP A 50 -12.93 2.41 -1.28
N PHE A 51 -11.74 2.75 -1.78
CA PHE A 51 -10.68 3.36 -0.96
C PHE A 51 -11.16 4.67 -0.32
N VAL A 52 -11.75 5.58 -1.12
CA VAL A 52 -12.25 6.87 -0.64
C VAL A 52 -13.32 6.71 0.44
N ARG A 53 -14.28 5.79 0.24
CA ARG A 53 -15.32 5.49 1.25
C ARG A 53 -14.72 4.92 2.54
N THR A 54 -13.77 4.00 2.43
CA THR A 54 -13.10 3.41 3.60
C THR A 54 -12.31 4.47 4.36
N LEU A 55 -11.61 5.36 3.65
CA LEU A 55 -10.90 6.48 4.26
C LEU A 55 -11.86 7.40 5.03
N GLN A 56 -12.97 7.80 4.42
CA GLN A 56 -14.01 8.61 5.08
C GLN A 56 -14.48 7.95 6.38
N GLN A 57 -14.80 6.65 6.32
CA GLN A 57 -15.29 5.92 7.49
C GLN A 57 -14.28 5.91 8.65
N GLU A 58 -13.00 5.71 8.34
CA GLU A 58 -11.96 5.70 9.38
C GLU A 58 -11.65 7.12 9.92
N LEU A 59 -11.75 8.17 9.07
CA LEU A 59 -11.63 9.56 9.52
C LEU A 59 -12.80 9.99 10.42
N ILE A 60 -14.02 9.59 10.11
CA ILE A 60 -15.20 9.82 10.98
C ILE A 60 -15.04 9.07 12.30
N ARG A 61 -14.59 7.81 12.27
CA ARG A 61 -14.36 7.00 13.48
C ARG A 61 -13.35 7.63 14.42
N GLU A 62 -12.32 8.23 13.89
CA GLU A 62 -11.28 8.91 14.68
C GLU A 62 -11.62 10.40 14.94
N GLU A 63 -12.86 10.82 14.71
CA GLU A 63 -13.39 12.19 14.97
C GLU A 63 -12.63 13.30 14.21
N LEU A 64 -12.03 12.96 13.06
CA LEU A 64 -11.37 13.91 12.17
C LEU A 64 -12.33 14.54 11.18
N LEU A 65 -13.48 13.88 10.95
CA LEU A 65 -14.59 14.38 10.14
C LEU A 65 -15.90 14.27 10.94
N PRO A 66 -16.87 15.17 10.72
CA PRO A 66 -18.19 15.06 11.32
C PRO A 66 -18.93 13.81 10.82
N GLN A 67 -19.88 13.30 11.62
CA GLN A 67 -20.63 12.08 11.33
C GLN A 67 -21.48 12.17 10.06
N ASP A 68 -21.91 13.37 9.70
CA ASP A 68 -22.73 13.69 8.53
C ASP A 68 -21.90 14.15 7.31
N HIS A 69 -20.56 14.03 7.38
CA HIS A 69 -19.70 14.40 6.27
C HIS A 69 -19.96 13.52 5.05
N ASP A 70 -20.36 14.15 3.95
CA ASP A 70 -20.57 13.47 2.66
C ASP A 70 -19.42 13.80 1.69
N LEU A 71 -18.51 12.86 1.53
CA LEU A 71 -17.39 13.00 0.61
C LEU A 71 -17.84 13.01 -0.86
N ALA A 72 -19.00 12.41 -1.17
CA ALA A 72 -19.55 12.42 -2.51
C ALA A 72 -19.94 13.85 -2.96
N ALA A 73 -20.41 14.69 -2.03
CA ALA A 73 -20.69 16.10 -2.27
C ALA A 73 -19.44 16.93 -2.62
N HIS A 74 -18.26 16.42 -2.31
CA HIS A 74 -16.94 17.07 -2.53
C HIS A 74 -16.09 16.33 -3.56
N THR A 75 -16.70 15.40 -4.34
CA THR A 75 -15.99 14.56 -5.32
C THR A 75 -16.38 14.98 -6.74
N GLU A 76 -15.38 15.31 -7.54
CA GLU A 76 -15.52 15.51 -8.98
C GLU A 76 -14.86 14.36 -9.74
N LEU A 77 -15.63 13.71 -10.63
CA LEU A 77 -15.12 12.65 -11.50
C LEU A 77 -14.63 13.25 -12.80
N LEU A 78 -13.31 13.26 -12.98
CA LEU A 78 -12.69 13.71 -14.22
C LEU A 78 -12.46 12.53 -15.18
N PRO A 79 -12.38 12.80 -16.50
CA PRO A 79 -11.94 11.80 -17.46
C PRO A 79 -10.56 11.25 -17.12
N MET A 80 -10.32 10.00 -17.49
CA MET A 80 -9.00 9.36 -17.29
C MET A 80 -7.90 10.15 -18.02
N GLN A 81 -6.84 10.48 -17.30
CA GLN A 81 -5.73 11.24 -17.85
C GLN A 81 -4.89 10.37 -18.82
N PRO A 82 -4.31 10.95 -19.87
CA PRO A 82 -3.37 10.24 -20.74
C PRO A 82 -2.20 9.64 -19.95
N GLY A 83 -1.91 8.36 -20.18
CA GLY A 83 -0.85 7.63 -19.45
C GLY A 83 -1.28 6.97 -18.15
N ASP A 84 -2.51 7.20 -17.67
CA ASP A 84 -3.03 6.49 -16.50
C ASP A 84 -3.39 5.04 -16.85
N VAL A 85 -3.18 4.13 -15.88
CA VAL A 85 -3.46 2.69 -16.07
C VAL A 85 -4.76 2.31 -15.36
N LEU A 86 -5.54 1.39 -15.96
CA LEU A 86 -6.82 0.94 -15.42
C LEU A 86 -6.68 0.17 -14.11
N ALA A 87 -5.58 -0.59 -13.96
CA ALA A 87 -5.31 -1.36 -12.75
C ALA A 87 -3.80 -1.48 -12.51
N THR A 88 -3.42 -1.50 -11.23
CA THR A 88 -2.08 -1.93 -10.79
C THR A 88 -2.21 -3.23 -10.02
N TYR A 89 -1.25 -4.11 -10.21
CA TYR A 89 -1.17 -5.40 -9.53
C TYR A 89 0.29 -5.81 -9.40
N ALA A 90 0.68 -6.24 -8.19
CA ALA A 90 2.02 -6.72 -7.92
C ALA A 90 2.04 -8.26 -7.85
N ASP A 91 2.86 -8.92 -8.66
CA ASP A 91 3.20 -10.32 -8.43
C ASP A 91 4.26 -10.41 -7.33
N THR A 92 3.85 -10.84 -6.16
CA THR A 92 4.68 -10.99 -4.95
C THR A 92 5.12 -12.44 -4.72
N SER A 93 4.80 -13.37 -5.64
CA SER A 93 5.15 -14.79 -5.52
C SER A 93 6.65 -15.03 -5.31
N PRO A 94 7.58 -14.29 -5.98
CA PRO A 94 9.01 -14.44 -5.71
C PRO A 94 9.40 -14.05 -4.28
N LEU A 95 8.78 -12.97 -3.74
CA LEU A 95 9.03 -12.52 -2.37
C LEU A 95 8.55 -13.56 -1.34
N GLU A 96 7.34 -14.09 -1.54
CA GLU A 96 6.75 -15.11 -0.68
C GLU A 96 7.59 -16.40 -0.68
N ARG A 97 8.00 -16.86 -1.87
CA ARG A 97 8.80 -18.09 -2.01
C ARG A 97 10.17 -17.96 -1.35
N ASP A 98 10.86 -16.82 -1.54
CA ASP A 98 12.27 -16.70 -1.16
C ASP A 98 12.43 -16.20 0.29
N PHE A 99 11.46 -15.46 0.82
CA PHE A 99 11.52 -14.86 2.16
C PHE A 99 10.39 -15.29 3.09
N GLY A 100 9.45 -16.13 2.63
CA GLY A 100 8.30 -16.54 3.42
C GLY A 100 7.41 -15.37 3.86
N PHE A 101 7.39 -14.29 3.08
CA PHE A 101 6.68 -13.06 3.42
C PHE A 101 5.75 -12.59 2.30
N ARG A 102 4.55 -12.23 2.70
CA ARG A 102 3.55 -11.61 1.84
C ARG A 102 2.88 -10.45 2.59
N PRO A 103 2.85 -9.24 2.02
CA PRO A 103 2.04 -8.15 2.55
C PRO A 103 0.59 -8.58 2.69
N ALA A 104 -0.03 -8.30 3.84
CA ALA A 104 -1.37 -8.81 4.15
C ALA A 104 -2.23 -7.83 4.96
N THR A 105 -1.75 -6.62 5.25
CA THR A 105 -2.52 -5.62 6.00
C THR A 105 -3.75 -5.20 5.18
N PRO A 106 -4.98 -5.46 5.70
CA PRO A 106 -6.20 -5.04 5.02
C PRO A 106 -6.28 -3.52 4.86
N LEU A 107 -6.88 -3.04 3.77
CA LEU A 107 -7.02 -1.61 3.49
C LEU A 107 -7.63 -0.83 4.67
N CYS A 108 -8.73 -1.34 5.25
CA CYS A 108 -9.40 -0.69 6.38
C CYS A 108 -8.49 -0.56 7.61
N GLU A 109 -7.66 -1.57 7.89
CA GLU A 109 -6.72 -1.52 9.01
C GLU A 109 -5.59 -0.51 8.75
N GLY A 110 -5.02 -0.50 7.55
CA GLY A 110 -4.01 0.47 7.16
C GLY A 110 -4.52 1.91 7.25
N LEU A 111 -5.74 2.17 6.74
CA LEU A 111 -6.38 3.48 6.81
C LEU A 111 -6.75 3.89 8.24
N ARG A 112 -7.16 2.94 9.10
CA ARG A 112 -7.39 3.19 10.53
C ARG A 112 -6.12 3.64 11.24
N ARG A 113 -5.01 2.95 11.02
CA ARG A 113 -3.71 3.33 11.61
C ARG A 113 -3.26 4.70 11.10
N PHE A 114 -3.46 4.97 9.82
CA PHE A 114 -3.21 6.29 9.25
C PHE A 114 -4.05 7.39 9.92
N ALA A 115 -5.37 7.20 10.07
CA ALA A 115 -6.26 8.17 10.70
C ALA A 115 -5.86 8.47 12.16
N ARG A 116 -5.50 7.43 12.94
CA ARG A 116 -5.00 7.59 14.31
C ARG A 116 -3.68 8.37 14.36
N TRP A 117 -2.74 8.01 13.50
CA TRP A 117 -1.49 8.77 13.39
C TRP A 117 -1.75 10.23 13.02
N TYR A 118 -2.60 10.49 12.03
CA TYR A 118 -2.95 11.83 11.60
C TYR A 118 -3.58 12.66 12.73
N ARG A 119 -4.51 12.07 13.49
CA ARG A 119 -5.11 12.68 14.68
C ARG A 119 -4.07 13.00 15.75
N ALA A 120 -3.17 12.08 16.03
CA ALA A 120 -2.13 12.27 17.05
C ALA A 120 -1.11 13.35 16.66
N PHE A 121 -0.81 13.47 15.36
CA PHE A 121 0.22 14.37 14.87
C PHE A 121 -0.30 15.79 14.58
N TYR A 122 -1.51 15.89 13.99
CA TYR A 122 -2.09 17.17 13.55
C TYR A 122 -3.32 17.59 14.37
N GLY A 123 -3.87 16.72 15.19
CA GLY A 123 -5.03 17.03 16.02
C GLY A 123 -4.71 18.10 17.08
N PRO A 124 -5.74 18.72 17.69
CA PRO A 124 -5.54 19.70 18.76
C PRO A 124 -4.75 19.02 19.89
N GLN A 125 -3.59 19.58 20.18
CA GLN A 125 -2.80 19.16 21.35
C GLN A 125 -3.57 19.65 22.59
N SER A 126 -4.11 18.71 23.36
CA SER A 126 -4.75 18.98 24.66
C SER A 126 -3.75 19.46 25.69
#